data_a0b0d9defc258f17612b981560adfcc7
#
_entry.id   a0b0d9defc258f17612b981560adfcc7
#
_cell.length_a   1.000
_cell.length_b   1.000
_cell.length_c   1.000
_cell.angle_alpha   90.00
_cell.angle_beta   90.00
_cell.angle_gamma   90.00
#
_symmetry.space_group_name_H-M   'P 1'
#
loop_
_entity.id
_entity.type
_entity.pdbx_description
1 polymer ?
#
loop_
_entity_poly.entity_id
_entity_poly.type
_entity_poly.pdbx_seq_one_letter_code
_entity_poly.pdbx_strand_id
1 'polypeptide(L)'
;MTSTASAARPSRGDELELTIDSLAHGGNGVARHDGYVVFVAGAVPGDRVRAVVGKAKRAYAEARTVEVLEPSADRIPPAAAHPGAPWQVLPYERQLEVKAAQVGEALERIGRLEGFALEPIVPAAEPWRYRNKLEYSFGTGPGGELVCGFHAPGRWDEILPMDDCLLASERSNELREHVLAWARAQGLTAWDRREQHGLLRNLVIREGRRTGELQVRLVTSPGAVDTDSLVDAVRCDGLFWTRQEQLGETSLGGDTVLLAGTPQLRERLSGLEFLISPEAFFQTNTEMAERLYGVAAELAQLRGTERVFDLYCGIGTIGLTLAARAREVIGVEIVEPAVADAIENARFNDVLNARFYAGDIRLAMRDLVAEAGRPDVVVVDPPRAGLSQKVVRRILEAQPSRIVYVSCNPTTLAPNAAQMVEAGYALERVRPVDMFPQTPHIECVALLTRG
;
A
#
# COMPACT_ATOMS: atom_id res chain seq x y z
N MET A 1 12.35 45.55 26.94
CA MET A 1 12.15 44.13 27.30
C MET A 1 10.80 43.74 26.81
N THR A 2 10.69 43.30 25.57
CA THR A 2 9.43 42.81 24.98
C THR A 2 9.26 41.36 25.40
N SER A 3 8.30 41.14 26.30
CA SER A 3 7.85 39.79 26.70
C SER A 3 7.39 39.06 25.45
N THR A 4 8.12 38.07 24.99
CA THR A 4 7.64 37.09 24.06
C THR A 4 6.58 36.25 24.79
N ALA A 5 5.32 36.57 24.57
CA ALA A 5 4.22 35.72 25.00
C ALA A 5 4.46 34.33 24.43
N SER A 6 4.65 33.35 25.30
CA SER A 6 4.72 31.94 24.93
C SER A 6 3.40 31.63 24.21
N ALA A 7 3.49 31.32 22.92
CA ALA A 7 2.32 30.89 22.14
C ALA A 7 1.56 29.80 22.91
N ALA A 8 0.29 30.02 23.16
CA ALA A 8 -0.52 29.08 23.91
C ALA A 8 -0.65 27.78 23.09
N ARG A 9 -0.08 26.71 23.65
CA ARG A 9 -0.16 25.38 23.03
C ARG A 9 -1.62 24.96 22.93
N PRO A 10 -2.11 24.57 21.72
CA PRO A 10 -3.45 24.07 21.56
C PRO A 10 -3.73 22.83 22.43
N SER A 11 -4.93 22.72 22.96
CA SER A 11 -5.41 21.60 23.78
C SER A 11 -6.39 20.75 22.97
N ARG A 12 -6.58 19.51 23.38
CA ARG A 12 -7.59 18.63 22.78
C ARG A 12 -8.99 19.24 22.95
N GLY A 13 -9.73 19.32 21.85
CA GLY A 13 -11.06 19.90 21.79
C GLY A 13 -11.09 21.36 21.37
N ASP A 14 -9.94 22.05 21.32
CA ASP A 14 -9.89 23.43 20.85
C ASP A 14 -10.30 23.51 19.38
N GLU A 15 -11.09 24.53 19.05
CA GLU A 15 -11.40 24.90 17.68
C GLU A 15 -10.42 25.98 17.22
N LEU A 16 -9.77 25.75 16.08
CA LEU A 16 -8.79 26.67 15.52
C LEU A 16 -9.20 27.07 14.09
N GLU A 17 -9.06 28.34 13.76
CA GLU A 17 -9.07 28.78 12.37
C GLU A 17 -7.63 28.75 11.84
N LEU A 18 -7.40 28.03 10.76
CA LEU A 18 -6.08 27.74 10.22
C LEU A 18 -6.05 27.94 8.71
N THR A 19 -4.96 28.52 8.22
CA THR A 19 -4.63 28.52 6.79
C THR A 19 -3.62 27.41 6.53
N ILE A 20 -3.85 26.61 5.51
CA ILE A 20 -3.02 25.46 5.18
C ILE A 20 -1.90 25.86 4.24
N ASP A 21 -0.66 25.68 4.67
CA ASP A 21 0.55 26.07 3.94
C ASP A 21 0.99 25.01 2.92
N SER A 22 0.95 23.72 3.32
CA SER A 22 1.45 22.59 2.52
C SER A 22 0.78 21.29 2.92
N LEU A 23 1.16 20.16 2.28
CA LEU A 23 0.77 18.80 2.67
C LEU A 23 1.96 18.04 3.24
N ALA A 24 1.80 17.48 4.42
CA ALA A 24 2.76 16.54 4.99
C ALA A 24 2.71 15.19 4.28
N HIS A 25 3.79 14.41 4.40
CA HIS A 25 3.75 13.00 4.06
C HIS A 25 2.64 12.30 4.87
N GLY A 26 1.82 11.49 4.20
CA GLY A 26 0.61 10.91 4.79
C GLY A 26 -0.66 11.73 4.61
N GLY A 27 -0.58 12.93 3.98
CA GLY A 27 -1.71 13.63 3.39
C GLY A 27 -2.39 14.67 4.25
N ASN A 28 -1.96 14.91 5.48
CA ASN A 28 -2.50 15.98 6.31
C ASN A 28 -2.00 17.35 5.86
N GLY A 29 -2.87 18.34 5.84
CA GLY A 29 -2.50 19.75 5.68
C GLY A 29 -1.57 20.17 6.81
N VAL A 30 -0.62 21.04 6.52
CA VAL A 30 0.29 21.66 7.50
C VAL A 30 -0.13 23.10 7.67
N ALA A 31 -0.37 23.51 8.91
CA ALA A 31 -0.64 24.90 9.28
C ALA A 31 0.22 25.31 10.48
N ARG A 32 0.30 26.61 10.74
CA ARG A 32 0.94 27.17 11.93
C ARG A 32 -0.05 28.00 12.71
N HIS A 33 -0.16 27.70 13.99
CA HIS A 33 -0.91 28.49 14.96
C HIS A 33 0.06 29.12 15.96
N ASP A 34 0.28 30.41 15.88
CA ASP A 34 1.28 31.12 16.69
C ASP A 34 2.68 30.47 16.69
N GLY A 35 3.11 29.99 15.50
CA GLY A 35 4.39 29.32 15.32
C GLY A 35 4.38 27.81 15.67
N TYR A 36 3.29 27.29 16.25
CA TYR A 36 3.14 25.88 16.58
C TYR A 36 2.57 25.11 15.38
N VAL A 37 3.17 23.98 15.04
CA VAL A 37 2.75 23.17 13.88
C VAL A 37 1.47 22.40 14.17
N VAL A 38 0.50 22.49 13.28
CA VAL A 38 -0.75 21.73 13.32
C VAL A 38 -0.92 20.93 12.03
N PHE A 39 -1.05 19.62 12.17
CA PHE A 39 -1.42 18.74 11.06
C PHE A 39 -2.93 18.61 10.98
N VAL A 40 -3.52 18.96 9.85
CA VAL A 40 -4.97 19.08 9.68
C VAL A 40 -5.48 18.06 8.66
N ALA A 41 -6.21 17.08 9.12
CA ALA A 41 -6.85 16.10 8.24
C ALA A 41 -8.01 16.71 7.46
N GLY A 42 -8.14 16.40 6.15
CA GLY A 42 -9.23 16.84 5.29
C GLY A 42 -9.07 18.25 4.71
N ALA A 43 -7.88 18.84 4.83
CA ALA A 43 -7.56 20.16 4.27
C ALA A 43 -6.44 20.08 3.25
N VAL A 44 -6.44 20.98 2.27
CA VAL A 44 -5.44 21.09 1.21
C VAL A 44 -4.77 22.48 1.22
N PRO A 45 -3.58 22.63 0.64
CA PRO A 45 -2.87 23.90 0.64
C PRO A 45 -3.71 25.04 0.05
N GLY A 46 -3.71 26.18 0.74
CA GLY A 46 -4.51 27.36 0.38
C GLY A 46 -5.92 27.37 0.99
N ASP A 47 -6.40 26.28 1.59
CA ASP A 47 -7.66 26.33 2.36
C ASP A 47 -7.49 27.18 3.62
N ARG A 48 -8.53 27.95 3.98
CA ARG A 48 -8.76 28.42 5.33
C ARG A 48 -9.87 27.59 5.97
N VAL A 49 -9.55 26.92 7.07
CA VAL A 49 -10.44 25.93 7.68
C VAL A 49 -10.68 26.23 9.14
N ARG A 50 -11.84 25.79 9.65
CA ARG A 50 -12.08 25.55 11.08
C ARG A 50 -11.78 24.09 11.38
N ALA A 51 -10.87 23.85 12.32
CA ALA A 51 -10.42 22.51 12.66
C ALA A 51 -10.47 22.27 14.16
N VAL A 52 -10.84 21.06 14.57
CA VAL A 52 -10.87 20.62 15.98
C VAL A 52 -9.63 19.82 16.28
N VAL A 53 -8.92 20.20 17.35
CA VAL A 53 -7.72 19.51 17.83
C VAL A 53 -8.10 18.18 18.47
N GLY A 54 -7.65 17.08 17.86
CA GLY A 54 -7.84 15.73 18.37
C GLY A 54 -6.75 15.31 19.34
N LYS A 55 -5.51 15.77 19.11
CA LYS A 55 -4.32 15.39 19.89
C LYS A 55 -3.30 16.52 19.89
N ALA A 56 -2.73 16.81 21.05
CA ALA A 56 -1.65 17.79 21.20
C ALA A 56 -0.40 17.13 21.80
N LYS A 57 0.74 17.30 21.12
CA LYS A 57 2.09 16.84 21.51
C LYS A 57 2.95 18.04 21.89
N ARG A 58 4.18 17.80 22.34
CA ARG A 58 5.09 18.90 22.70
C ARG A 58 5.46 19.80 21.49
N ALA A 59 5.61 19.22 20.31
CA ALA A 59 6.11 19.91 19.11
C ALA A 59 5.03 20.17 18.03
N TYR A 60 3.88 19.50 18.09
CA TYR A 60 2.82 19.61 17.08
C TYR A 60 1.45 19.19 17.65
N ALA A 61 0.38 19.58 16.95
CA ALA A 61 -0.97 19.04 17.15
C ALA A 61 -1.48 18.32 15.90
N GLU A 62 -2.42 17.43 16.10
CA GLU A 62 -3.23 16.78 15.07
C GLU A 62 -4.67 17.28 15.22
N ALA A 63 -5.21 17.81 14.15
CA ALA A 63 -6.56 18.36 14.09
C ALA A 63 -7.33 17.79 12.90
N ARG A 64 -8.65 17.91 12.93
CA ARG A 64 -9.54 17.49 11.85
C ARG A 64 -10.36 18.69 11.39
N THR A 65 -10.44 18.91 10.09
CA THR A 65 -11.33 19.91 9.50
C THR A 65 -12.78 19.60 9.84
N VAL A 66 -13.49 20.60 10.35
CA VAL A 66 -14.94 20.56 10.56
C VAL A 66 -15.67 21.41 9.55
N GLU A 67 -15.01 22.45 9.04
CA GLU A 67 -15.56 23.35 8.02
C GLU A 67 -14.44 23.95 7.19
N VAL A 68 -14.66 24.07 5.88
CA VAL A 68 -13.81 24.84 4.97
C VAL A 68 -14.43 26.23 4.88
N LEU A 69 -13.76 27.22 5.49
CA LEU A 69 -14.24 28.60 5.55
C LEU A 69 -14.02 29.34 4.21
N GLU A 70 -12.83 29.15 3.65
CA GLU A 70 -12.46 29.65 2.33
C GLU A 70 -11.70 28.54 1.60
N PRO A 71 -12.27 27.99 0.51
CA PRO A 71 -11.61 26.93 -0.24
C PRO A 71 -10.39 27.48 -1.01
N SER A 72 -9.35 26.67 -1.11
CA SER A 72 -8.22 26.90 -2.00
C SER A 72 -8.66 27.06 -3.45
N ALA A 73 -7.93 27.85 -4.22
CA ALA A 73 -8.14 27.93 -5.67
C ALA A 73 -7.88 26.58 -6.38
N ASP A 74 -7.07 25.71 -5.80
CA ASP A 74 -6.79 24.36 -6.30
C ASP A 74 -7.86 23.32 -5.87
N ARG A 75 -8.79 23.69 -4.97
CA ARG A 75 -9.80 22.75 -4.49
C ARG A 75 -10.89 22.52 -5.53
N ILE A 76 -11.11 21.25 -5.86
CA ILE A 76 -12.20 20.81 -6.74
C ILE A 76 -13.28 20.04 -5.94
N PRO A 77 -14.53 19.97 -6.43
CA PRO A 77 -15.55 19.14 -5.80
C PRO A 77 -15.14 17.67 -5.79
N PRO A 78 -15.39 16.95 -4.68
CA PRO A 78 -15.13 15.52 -4.65
C PRO A 78 -16.07 14.75 -5.60
N ALA A 79 -15.55 13.71 -6.25
CA ALA A 79 -16.35 12.87 -7.15
C ALA A 79 -17.39 12.03 -6.38
N ALA A 80 -17.07 11.60 -5.15
CA ALA A 80 -17.97 10.87 -4.27
C ALA A 80 -17.53 11.01 -2.80
N ALA A 81 -18.40 10.64 -1.87
CA ALA A 81 -18.05 10.49 -0.45
C ALA A 81 -17.25 9.20 -0.27
N HIS A 82 -15.96 9.22 -0.57
CA HIS A 82 -15.10 8.04 -0.56
C HIS A 82 -13.91 8.19 0.40
N PRO A 83 -13.89 7.50 1.57
CA PRO A 83 -12.83 7.65 2.57
C PRO A 83 -11.46 7.16 2.09
N GLY A 84 -11.42 6.23 1.12
CA GLY A 84 -10.19 5.73 0.51
C GLY A 84 -9.59 6.65 -0.56
N ALA A 85 -10.22 7.81 -0.87
CA ALA A 85 -9.76 8.76 -1.88
C ALA A 85 -9.69 10.21 -1.31
N PRO A 86 -8.91 10.45 -0.24
CA PRO A 86 -8.92 11.75 0.46
C PRO A 86 -8.38 12.91 -0.38
N TRP A 87 -7.60 12.65 -1.44
CA TRP A 87 -7.04 13.68 -2.30
C TRP A 87 -7.86 13.96 -3.57
N GLN A 88 -9.02 13.34 -3.73
CA GLN A 88 -9.94 13.62 -4.85
C GLN A 88 -10.39 15.09 -4.94
N VAL A 89 -10.16 15.87 -3.91
CA VAL A 89 -10.43 17.30 -3.84
C VAL A 89 -9.32 18.18 -4.42
N LEU A 90 -8.25 17.57 -4.95
CA LEU A 90 -7.16 18.21 -5.68
C LEU A 90 -7.15 17.74 -7.13
N PRO A 91 -6.89 18.62 -8.12
CA PRO A 91 -6.60 18.22 -9.49
C PRO A 91 -5.48 17.17 -9.52
N TYR A 92 -5.57 16.21 -10.43
CA TYR A 92 -4.64 15.09 -10.46
C TYR A 92 -3.19 15.56 -10.70
N GLU A 93 -2.98 16.54 -11.54
CA GLU A 93 -1.67 17.15 -11.79
C GLU A 93 -1.07 17.72 -10.50
N ARG A 94 -1.90 18.35 -9.67
CA ARG A 94 -1.45 18.88 -8.39
C ARG A 94 -1.06 17.79 -7.39
N GLN A 95 -1.79 16.65 -7.42
CA GLN A 95 -1.41 15.48 -6.63
C GLN A 95 -0.01 14.97 -7.03
N LEU A 96 0.29 14.91 -8.34
CA LEU A 96 1.60 14.48 -8.85
C LEU A 96 2.73 15.42 -8.41
N GLU A 97 2.53 16.73 -8.52
CA GLU A 97 3.52 17.73 -8.06
C GLU A 97 3.84 17.57 -6.58
N VAL A 98 2.81 17.46 -5.73
CA VAL A 98 3.00 17.28 -4.29
C VAL A 98 3.74 15.99 -3.98
N LYS A 99 3.36 14.87 -4.62
CA LYS A 99 4.00 13.57 -4.42
C LYS A 99 5.48 13.60 -4.82
N ALA A 100 5.80 14.17 -5.98
CA ALA A 100 7.18 14.29 -6.44
C ALA A 100 8.02 15.16 -5.49
N ALA A 101 7.48 16.30 -5.06
CA ALA A 101 8.14 17.19 -4.10
C ALA A 101 8.41 16.49 -2.76
N GLN A 102 7.45 15.70 -2.24
CA GLN A 102 7.61 14.96 -0.99
C GLN A 102 8.74 13.92 -1.05
N VAL A 103 8.96 13.28 -2.21
CA VAL A 103 10.08 12.35 -2.39
C VAL A 103 11.41 13.12 -2.32
N GLY A 104 11.55 14.22 -3.07
CA GLY A 104 12.76 15.06 -3.04
C GLY A 104 13.05 15.59 -1.64
N GLU A 105 12.07 16.22 -1.00
CA GLU A 105 12.21 16.76 0.35
C GLU A 105 12.61 15.70 1.41
N ALA A 106 12.08 14.48 1.31
CA ALA A 106 12.46 13.41 2.22
C ALA A 106 13.95 13.05 2.06
N LEU A 107 14.42 12.90 0.83
CA LEU A 107 15.81 12.56 0.55
C LEU A 107 16.77 13.69 0.97
N GLU A 108 16.45 14.95 0.65
CA GLU A 108 17.29 16.11 0.97
C GLU A 108 17.29 16.45 2.46
N ARG A 109 16.12 16.50 3.12
CA ARG A 109 15.99 16.99 4.51
C ARG A 109 16.21 15.90 5.54
N ILE A 110 15.66 14.68 5.31
CA ILE A 110 15.79 13.56 6.26
C ILE A 110 17.07 12.80 5.98
N GLY A 111 17.32 12.44 4.70
CA GLY A 111 18.50 11.71 4.28
C GLY A 111 19.77 12.57 4.21
N ARG A 112 19.63 13.90 4.10
CA ARG A 112 20.73 14.84 3.81
C ARG A 112 21.53 14.42 2.58
N LEU A 113 20.80 13.91 1.58
CA LEU A 113 21.38 13.41 0.33
C LEU A 113 21.40 14.52 -0.71
N GLU A 114 22.46 14.59 -1.47
CA GLU A 114 22.71 15.60 -2.50
C GLU A 114 23.24 14.92 -3.78
N GLY A 115 23.15 15.62 -4.91
CA GLY A 115 23.78 15.19 -6.17
C GLY A 115 23.04 14.06 -6.91
N PHE A 116 21.88 13.61 -6.46
CA PHE A 116 21.07 12.63 -7.17
C PHE A 116 20.12 13.30 -8.18
N ALA A 117 19.74 12.55 -9.22
CA ALA A 117 18.72 12.98 -10.18
C ALA A 117 17.33 12.56 -9.69
N LEU A 118 16.48 13.53 -9.30
CA LEU A 118 15.05 13.29 -9.12
C LEU A 118 14.38 13.37 -10.49
N GLU A 119 13.92 12.22 -10.98
CA GLU A 119 13.30 12.11 -12.29
C GLU A 119 11.82 12.50 -12.25
N PRO A 120 11.21 12.82 -13.40
CA PRO A 120 9.78 13.08 -13.46
C PRO A 120 8.96 11.91 -12.91
N ILE A 121 7.90 12.23 -12.15
CA ILE A 121 6.98 11.23 -11.64
C ILE A 121 6.27 10.50 -12.77
N VAL A 122 6.16 9.17 -12.66
CA VAL A 122 5.36 8.35 -13.56
C VAL A 122 3.89 8.47 -13.13
N PRO A 123 3.01 9.07 -13.95
CA PRO A 123 1.60 9.22 -13.60
C PRO A 123 0.87 7.88 -13.67
N ALA A 124 -0.25 7.76 -12.96
CA ALA A 124 -1.12 6.61 -13.06
C ALA A 124 -1.73 6.48 -14.47
N ALA A 125 -1.98 5.25 -14.88
CA ALA A 125 -2.67 4.96 -16.14
C ALA A 125 -4.11 5.47 -16.10
N GLU A 126 -4.78 5.19 -14.99
CA GLU A 126 -6.15 5.59 -14.70
C GLU A 126 -6.24 6.14 -13.28
N PRO A 127 -6.81 7.34 -13.06
CA PRO A 127 -6.91 7.93 -11.74
C PRO A 127 -8.04 7.32 -10.88
N TRP A 128 -8.94 6.53 -11.48
CA TRP A 128 -10.06 5.85 -10.83
C TRP A 128 -10.16 4.40 -11.30
N ARG A 129 -10.94 3.59 -10.58
CA ARG A 129 -11.23 2.17 -10.87
C ARG A 129 -9.99 1.30 -11.11
N TYR A 130 -8.89 1.65 -10.48
CA TYR A 130 -7.58 1.01 -10.70
C TYR A 130 -7.28 -0.15 -9.73
N ARG A 131 -7.99 -0.24 -8.59
CA ARG A 131 -7.68 -1.26 -7.59
C ARG A 131 -8.16 -2.64 -8.03
N ASN A 132 -7.23 -3.56 -8.05
CA ASN A 132 -7.48 -4.98 -8.28
C ASN A 132 -7.79 -5.75 -7.00
N LYS A 133 -7.62 -5.15 -5.81
CA LYS A 133 -7.98 -5.72 -4.52
C LYS A 133 -8.57 -4.64 -3.62
N LEU A 134 -9.72 -4.95 -3.05
CA LEU A 134 -10.38 -4.15 -2.04
C LEU A 134 -10.84 -5.03 -0.88
N GLU A 135 -10.74 -4.46 0.30
CA GLU A 135 -11.14 -5.08 1.55
C GLU A 135 -12.17 -4.18 2.22
N TYR A 136 -13.40 -4.64 2.23
CA TYR A 136 -14.53 -3.96 2.83
C TYR A 136 -14.80 -4.52 4.22
N SER A 137 -15.32 -3.68 5.13
CA SER A 137 -15.83 -4.10 6.42
C SER A 137 -17.36 -4.12 6.42
N PHE A 138 -17.93 -5.10 7.09
CA PHE A 138 -19.36 -5.09 7.40
C PHE A 138 -19.62 -4.26 8.66
N GLY A 139 -20.73 -3.58 8.70
CA GLY A 139 -21.16 -2.76 9.81
C GLY A 139 -22.67 -2.68 9.93
N THR A 140 -23.14 -1.99 10.98
CA THR A 140 -24.55 -1.67 11.16
C THR A 140 -24.76 -0.19 10.84
N GLY A 141 -25.62 0.10 9.89
CA GLY A 141 -25.99 1.45 9.50
C GLY A 141 -26.87 2.16 10.55
N PRO A 142 -27.15 3.46 10.35
CA PRO A 142 -27.93 4.25 11.32
C PRO A 142 -29.35 3.74 11.57
N GLY A 143 -29.96 3.06 10.61
CA GLY A 143 -31.28 2.42 10.72
C GLY A 143 -31.26 0.98 11.25
N GLY A 144 -30.10 0.46 11.65
CA GLY A 144 -29.94 -0.92 12.08
C GLY A 144 -29.74 -1.92 10.95
N GLU A 145 -29.66 -1.46 9.70
CA GLU A 145 -29.45 -2.28 8.50
C GLU A 145 -27.98 -2.75 8.41
N LEU A 146 -27.77 -3.92 7.83
CA LEU A 146 -26.45 -4.41 7.48
C LEU A 146 -25.87 -3.56 6.33
N VAL A 147 -24.68 -3.03 6.52
CA VAL A 147 -23.92 -2.27 5.50
C VAL A 147 -22.57 -2.92 5.21
N CYS A 148 -22.01 -2.65 4.02
CA CYS A 148 -20.69 -3.09 3.61
C CYS A 148 -19.96 -1.91 2.97
N GLY A 149 -18.78 -1.54 3.50
CA GLY A 149 -18.05 -0.37 3.03
C GLY A 149 -16.72 -0.19 3.75
N PHE A 150 -16.38 1.05 4.07
CA PHE A 150 -15.11 1.39 4.71
C PHE A 150 -15.33 2.10 6.04
N HIS A 151 -14.36 1.99 6.94
CA HIS A 151 -14.37 2.77 8.18
C HIS A 151 -14.42 4.27 7.89
N ALA A 152 -15.26 4.97 8.64
CA ALA A 152 -15.27 6.43 8.64
C ALA A 152 -13.90 6.95 9.14
N PRO A 153 -13.36 8.04 8.56
CA PRO A 153 -12.07 8.58 8.95
C PRO A 153 -11.98 8.86 10.46
N GLY A 154 -11.04 8.19 11.13
CA GLY A 154 -10.85 8.31 12.58
C GLY A 154 -11.90 7.60 13.46
N ARG A 155 -12.81 6.84 12.86
CA ARG A 155 -13.87 6.09 13.55
C ARG A 155 -13.78 4.61 13.18
N TRP A 156 -13.21 3.80 14.06
CA TRP A 156 -13.09 2.35 13.86
C TRP A 156 -14.42 1.60 14.04
N ASP A 157 -15.39 2.22 14.66
CA ASP A 157 -16.71 1.68 15.02
C ASP A 157 -17.84 2.12 14.07
N GLU A 158 -17.52 2.84 13.01
CA GLU A 158 -18.49 3.33 12.03
C GLU A 158 -18.08 2.93 10.62
N ILE A 159 -18.96 2.21 9.93
CA ILE A 159 -18.78 1.81 8.54
C ILE A 159 -19.63 2.70 7.65
N LEU A 160 -19.00 3.40 6.73
CA LEU A 160 -19.65 4.16 5.67
C LEU A 160 -20.03 3.20 4.53
N PRO A 161 -21.34 3.07 4.21
CA PRO A 161 -21.77 2.27 3.08
C PRO A 161 -21.21 2.82 1.78
N MET A 162 -20.94 1.95 0.83
CA MET A 162 -20.46 2.30 -0.50
C MET A 162 -21.43 1.79 -1.56
N ASP A 163 -22.15 2.67 -2.21
CA ASP A 163 -23.01 2.30 -3.34
C ASP A 163 -22.15 2.03 -4.59
N ASP A 164 -21.22 2.93 -4.90
CA ASP A 164 -20.22 2.78 -5.95
C ASP A 164 -18.83 3.14 -5.42
N CYS A 165 -17.99 2.14 -5.24
CA CYS A 165 -16.58 2.37 -4.90
C CYS A 165 -15.80 2.77 -6.15
N LEU A 166 -15.53 4.05 -6.32
CA LEU A 166 -14.79 4.58 -7.48
C LEU A 166 -13.35 4.05 -7.60
N LEU A 167 -12.82 3.36 -6.61
CA LEU A 167 -11.52 2.68 -6.70
C LEU A 167 -11.64 1.28 -7.29
N ALA A 168 -12.80 0.63 -7.16
CA ALA A 168 -13.11 -0.69 -7.68
C ALA A 168 -13.60 -0.64 -9.15
N SER A 169 -13.45 -1.74 -9.87
CA SER A 169 -14.16 -1.94 -11.13
C SER A 169 -15.68 -2.06 -10.90
N GLU A 170 -16.48 -1.89 -11.95
CA GLU A 170 -17.92 -2.08 -11.88
C GLU A 170 -18.26 -3.52 -11.48
N ARG A 171 -17.56 -4.51 -12.03
CA ARG A 171 -17.74 -5.93 -11.70
C ARG A 171 -17.47 -6.24 -10.22
N SER A 172 -16.41 -5.63 -9.66
CA SER A 172 -16.13 -5.78 -8.22
C SER A 172 -17.20 -5.12 -7.35
N ASN A 173 -17.77 -3.99 -7.78
CA ASN A 173 -18.91 -3.36 -7.09
C ASN A 173 -20.16 -4.23 -7.15
N GLU A 174 -20.51 -4.75 -8.32
CA GLU A 174 -21.65 -5.67 -8.50
C GLU A 174 -21.53 -6.90 -7.58
N LEU A 175 -20.32 -7.46 -7.50
CA LEU A 175 -20.07 -8.63 -6.68
C LEU A 175 -20.20 -8.34 -5.18
N ARG A 176 -19.73 -7.16 -4.72
CA ARG A 176 -19.97 -6.71 -3.35
C ARG A 176 -21.46 -6.59 -3.03
N GLU A 177 -22.25 -6.02 -3.95
CA GLU A 177 -23.71 -5.89 -3.78
C GLU A 177 -24.39 -7.26 -3.73
N HIS A 178 -23.97 -8.23 -4.54
CA HIS A 178 -24.50 -9.59 -4.49
C HIS A 178 -24.24 -10.25 -3.12
N VAL A 179 -23.02 -10.12 -2.58
CA VAL A 179 -22.70 -10.64 -1.24
C VAL A 179 -23.53 -9.93 -0.16
N LEU A 180 -23.68 -8.60 -0.24
CA LEU A 180 -24.46 -7.84 0.73
C LEU A 180 -25.95 -8.21 0.67
N ALA A 181 -26.51 -8.34 -0.53
CA ALA A 181 -27.91 -8.75 -0.72
C ALA A 181 -28.16 -10.16 -0.18
N TRP A 182 -27.25 -11.11 -0.48
CA TRP A 182 -27.31 -12.46 0.09
C TRP A 182 -27.27 -12.42 1.63
N ALA A 183 -26.33 -11.69 2.21
CA ALA A 183 -26.18 -11.60 3.66
C ALA A 183 -27.41 -11.02 4.36
N ARG A 184 -28.05 -10.02 3.74
CA ARG A 184 -29.33 -9.45 4.20
C ARG A 184 -30.48 -10.46 4.12
N ALA A 185 -30.56 -11.19 3.02
CA ALA A 185 -31.60 -12.23 2.83
C ALA A 185 -31.46 -13.36 3.86
N GLN A 186 -30.24 -13.69 4.28
CA GLN A 186 -29.94 -14.67 5.33
C GLN A 186 -30.13 -14.11 6.75
N GLY A 187 -30.44 -12.82 6.91
CA GLY A 187 -30.56 -12.18 8.24
C GLY A 187 -29.27 -12.13 9.03
N LEU A 188 -28.10 -12.15 8.33
CA LEU A 188 -26.79 -12.11 8.98
C LEU A 188 -26.48 -10.70 9.50
N THR A 189 -25.73 -10.64 10.60
CA THR A 189 -25.36 -9.38 11.26
C THR A 189 -23.85 -9.16 11.18
N ALA A 190 -23.45 -7.88 11.15
CA ALA A 190 -22.06 -7.50 11.26
C ALA A 190 -21.50 -7.85 12.64
N TRP A 191 -20.21 -8.16 12.68
CA TRP A 191 -19.48 -8.36 13.95
C TRP A 191 -19.32 -7.04 14.70
N ASP A 192 -19.91 -6.98 15.90
CA ASP A 192 -19.64 -5.91 16.85
C ASP A 192 -18.51 -6.31 17.79
N ARG A 193 -17.40 -5.58 17.67
CA ARG A 193 -16.19 -5.85 18.46
C ARG A 193 -16.37 -5.55 19.95
N ARG A 194 -17.25 -4.62 20.32
CA ARG A 194 -17.49 -4.25 21.73
C ARG A 194 -18.33 -5.31 22.42
N GLU A 195 -19.41 -5.69 21.76
CA GLU A 195 -20.36 -6.68 22.26
C GLU A 195 -19.91 -8.12 22.01
N GLN A 196 -18.87 -8.32 21.16
CA GLN A 196 -18.38 -9.62 20.69
C GLN A 196 -19.50 -10.50 20.14
N HIS A 197 -20.39 -9.89 19.39
CA HIS A 197 -21.57 -10.50 18.80
C HIS A 197 -21.66 -10.19 17.31
N GLY A 198 -22.36 -11.05 16.55
CA GLY A 198 -22.48 -10.95 15.10
C GLY A 198 -21.54 -11.89 14.35
N LEU A 199 -21.65 -11.94 13.05
CA LEU A 199 -20.95 -12.93 12.23
C LEU A 199 -20.01 -12.32 11.19
N LEU A 200 -20.50 -11.36 10.40
CA LEU A 200 -19.79 -10.84 9.23
C LEU A 200 -18.72 -9.82 9.62
N ARG A 201 -17.48 -10.02 9.18
CA ARG A 201 -16.34 -9.11 9.46
C ARG A 201 -15.93 -8.35 8.21
N ASN A 202 -15.32 -9.04 7.26
CA ASN A 202 -14.75 -8.42 6.06
C ASN A 202 -15.20 -9.15 4.80
N LEU A 203 -15.23 -8.40 3.72
CA LEU A 203 -15.36 -8.91 2.37
C LEU A 203 -14.13 -8.49 1.58
N VAL A 204 -13.34 -9.44 1.12
CA VAL A 204 -12.19 -9.19 0.26
C VAL A 204 -12.55 -9.60 -1.15
N ILE A 205 -12.43 -8.66 -2.09
CA ILE A 205 -12.63 -8.92 -3.52
C ILE A 205 -11.31 -8.62 -4.22
N ARG A 206 -10.85 -9.57 -5.04
CA ARG A 206 -9.68 -9.41 -5.90
C ARG A 206 -10.05 -9.70 -7.34
N GLU A 207 -9.57 -8.90 -8.25
CA GLU A 207 -9.79 -9.01 -9.69
C GLU A 207 -8.47 -9.18 -10.42
N GLY A 208 -8.38 -10.17 -11.30
CA GLY A 208 -7.35 -10.25 -12.32
C GLY A 208 -7.69 -9.27 -13.43
N ARG A 209 -7.12 -8.09 -13.39
CA ARG A 209 -7.45 -6.96 -14.27
C ARG A 209 -7.31 -7.30 -15.75
N ARG A 210 -6.35 -8.15 -16.09
CA ARG A 210 -6.05 -8.55 -17.46
C ARG A 210 -6.57 -9.93 -17.82
N THR A 211 -6.99 -10.74 -16.85
CA THR A 211 -7.62 -12.04 -17.06
C THR A 211 -9.13 -11.98 -16.96
N GLY A 212 -9.63 -10.99 -16.20
CA GLY A 212 -11.05 -10.85 -15.89
C GLY A 212 -11.53 -11.82 -14.81
N GLU A 213 -10.66 -12.58 -14.16
CA GLU A 213 -11.03 -13.46 -13.06
C GLU A 213 -11.36 -12.67 -11.80
N LEU A 214 -12.31 -13.18 -11.02
CA LEU A 214 -12.74 -12.60 -9.76
C LEU A 214 -12.59 -13.62 -8.62
N GLN A 215 -11.98 -13.19 -7.53
CA GLN A 215 -11.84 -13.95 -6.32
C GLN A 215 -12.51 -13.22 -5.17
N VAL A 216 -13.36 -13.92 -4.42
CA VAL A 216 -14.09 -13.42 -3.26
C VAL A 216 -13.71 -14.20 -2.04
N ARG A 217 -13.42 -13.50 -0.94
CA ARG A 217 -13.21 -14.10 0.37
C ARG A 217 -14.10 -13.43 1.40
N LEU A 218 -15.06 -14.18 1.92
CA LEU A 218 -15.91 -13.78 3.04
C LEU A 218 -15.22 -14.13 4.35
N VAL A 219 -14.99 -13.15 5.21
CA VAL A 219 -14.40 -13.33 6.53
C VAL A 219 -15.47 -13.18 7.59
N THR A 220 -15.57 -14.19 8.46
CA THR A 220 -16.59 -14.20 9.52
C THR A 220 -15.95 -14.49 10.88
N SER A 221 -16.66 -14.17 11.96
CA SER A 221 -16.44 -14.78 13.27
C SER A 221 -16.84 -16.25 13.23
N PRO A 222 -16.46 -17.06 14.23
CA PRO A 222 -16.98 -18.41 14.36
C PRO A 222 -18.52 -18.42 14.39
N GLY A 223 -19.11 -19.27 13.57
CA GLY A 223 -20.58 -19.39 13.43
C GLY A 223 -20.93 -20.21 12.21
N ALA A 224 -22.24 -20.43 12.01
CA ALA A 224 -22.75 -21.14 10.86
C ALA A 224 -23.01 -20.16 9.69
N VAL A 225 -22.58 -20.57 8.51
CA VAL A 225 -22.85 -19.90 7.23
C VAL A 225 -23.50 -20.93 6.31
N ASP A 226 -24.58 -20.56 5.66
CA ASP A 226 -25.13 -21.36 4.57
C ASP A 226 -24.27 -21.19 3.32
N THR A 227 -23.24 -22.03 3.23
CA THR A 227 -22.24 -21.98 2.16
C THR A 227 -22.81 -22.32 0.79
N ASP A 228 -23.82 -23.19 0.72
CA ASP A 228 -24.44 -23.57 -0.54
C ASP A 228 -25.21 -22.39 -1.13
N SER A 229 -25.98 -21.68 -0.32
CA SER A 229 -26.68 -20.47 -0.76
C SER A 229 -25.72 -19.33 -1.12
N LEU A 230 -24.55 -19.25 -0.45
CA LEU A 230 -23.50 -18.28 -0.79
C LEU A 230 -22.90 -18.58 -2.18
N VAL A 231 -22.58 -19.84 -2.45
CA VAL A 231 -22.07 -20.30 -3.76
C VAL A 231 -23.07 -20.00 -4.88
N ASP A 232 -24.35 -20.18 -4.63
CA ASP A 232 -25.41 -19.89 -5.62
C ASP A 232 -25.58 -18.39 -5.87
N ALA A 233 -25.43 -17.56 -4.83
CA ALA A 233 -25.63 -16.11 -4.92
C ALA A 233 -24.40 -15.37 -5.51
N VAL A 234 -23.17 -15.90 -5.34
CA VAL A 234 -21.93 -15.22 -5.66
C VAL A 234 -21.20 -15.95 -6.79
N ARG A 235 -21.35 -15.45 -8.02
CA ARG A 235 -20.68 -16.02 -9.21
C ARG A 235 -19.31 -15.39 -9.41
N CYS A 236 -18.26 -16.13 -9.05
CA CYS A 236 -16.84 -15.74 -9.21
C CYS A 236 -15.98 -16.96 -9.53
N ASP A 237 -14.70 -16.72 -9.89
CA ASP A 237 -13.77 -17.77 -10.28
C ASP A 237 -13.15 -18.48 -9.08
N GLY A 238 -13.10 -17.82 -7.92
CA GLY A 238 -12.68 -18.42 -6.65
C GLY A 238 -13.45 -17.84 -5.47
N LEU A 239 -14.24 -18.66 -4.77
CA LEU A 239 -14.98 -18.27 -3.60
C LEU A 239 -14.43 -18.92 -2.34
N PHE A 240 -14.06 -18.10 -1.35
CA PHE A 240 -13.49 -18.56 -0.10
C PHE A 240 -14.33 -18.09 1.10
N TRP A 241 -14.30 -18.91 2.13
CA TRP A 241 -14.80 -18.56 3.45
C TRP A 241 -13.69 -18.70 4.47
N THR A 242 -13.44 -17.62 5.25
CA THR A 242 -12.44 -17.57 6.32
C THR A 242 -13.14 -17.40 7.66
N ARG A 243 -12.87 -18.30 8.60
CA ARG A 243 -13.32 -18.19 10.00
C ARG A 243 -12.19 -17.58 10.82
N GLN A 244 -12.44 -16.40 11.38
CA GLN A 244 -11.46 -15.63 12.14
C GLN A 244 -11.81 -15.63 13.64
N GLU A 245 -10.97 -16.27 14.45
CA GLU A 245 -11.18 -16.38 15.91
C GLU A 245 -10.62 -15.17 16.69
N GLN A 246 -9.67 -14.42 16.10
CA GLN A 246 -9.09 -13.26 16.75
C GLN A 246 -10.14 -12.16 16.94
N LEU A 247 -10.11 -11.49 18.11
CA LEU A 247 -11.05 -10.40 18.42
C LEU A 247 -10.76 -9.12 17.62
N GLY A 248 -9.52 -8.97 17.12
CA GLY A 248 -9.11 -7.83 16.31
C GLY A 248 -9.76 -7.82 14.94
N GLU A 249 -9.87 -6.64 14.37
CA GLU A 249 -10.37 -6.47 13.02
C GLU A 249 -9.22 -6.70 12.03
N THR A 250 -9.12 -7.94 11.56
CA THR A 250 -8.14 -8.36 10.55
C THR A 250 -8.80 -9.34 9.59
N SER A 251 -8.53 -9.17 8.32
CA SER A 251 -8.90 -10.16 7.30
C SER A 251 -7.83 -11.24 7.12
N LEU A 252 -6.64 -11.06 7.71
CA LEU A 252 -5.52 -11.99 7.55
C LEU A 252 -5.55 -13.08 8.62
N GLY A 253 -5.17 -14.28 8.21
CA GLY A 253 -5.18 -15.46 9.07
C GLY A 253 -6.59 -16.05 9.25
N GLY A 254 -6.71 -17.00 10.18
CA GLY A 254 -7.94 -17.77 10.36
C GLY A 254 -7.94 -19.05 9.52
N ASP A 255 -9.04 -19.79 9.60
CA ASP A 255 -9.24 -21.02 8.84
C ASP A 255 -9.98 -20.72 7.53
N THR A 256 -9.26 -20.82 6.42
CA THR A 256 -9.78 -20.47 5.09
C THR A 256 -10.08 -21.73 4.28
N VAL A 257 -11.31 -21.82 3.76
CA VAL A 257 -11.81 -22.95 2.95
C VAL A 257 -12.20 -22.41 1.57
N LEU A 258 -11.79 -23.11 0.52
CA LEU A 258 -12.31 -22.91 -0.83
C LEU A 258 -13.71 -23.52 -0.92
N LEU A 259 -14.72 -22.71 -1.20
CA LEU A 259 -16.12 -23.17 -1.35
C LEU A 259 -16.42 -23.56 -2.79
N ALA A 260 -15.92 -22.79 -3.75
CA ALA A 260 -16.14 -23.05 -5.18
C ALA A 260 -15.04 -22.42 -6.04
N GLY A 261 -14.81 -22.97 -7.22
CA GLY A 261 -13.90 -22.45 -8.24
C GLY A 261 -12.44 -22.82 -8.04
N THR A 262 -11.52 -21.91 -8.34
CA THR A 262 -10.06 -22.14 -8.34
C THR A 262 -9.39 -21.62 -7.06
N PRO A 263 -8.33 -22.31 -6.56
CA PRO A 263 -7.64 -21.91 -5.34
C PRO A 263 -6.78 -20.65 -5.52
N GLN A 264 -6.44 -20.26 -6.74
CA GLN A 264 -5.61 -19.10 -7.04
C GLN A 264 -6.26 -18.26 -8.15
N LEU A 265 -6.12 -16.94 -8.04
CA LEU A 265 -6.49 -15.99 -9.08
C LEU A 265 -5.33 -15.85 -10.06
N ARG A 266 -5.63 -15.76 -11.36
CA ARG A 266 -4.64 -15.43 -12.37
C ARG A 266 -4.61 -13.94 -12.68
N GLU A 267 -3.40 -13.40 -12.81
CA GLU A 267 -3.18 -12.04 -13.28
C GLU A 267 -1.99 -12.00 -14.24
N ARG A 268 -2.05 -11.11 -15.24
CA ARG A 268 -0.93 -10.91 -16.19
C ARG A 268 -0.19 -9.62 -15.88
N LEU A 269 1.14 -9.70 -15.84
CA LEU A 269 2.00 -8.57 -15.60
C LEU A 269 3.35 -8.75 -16.29
N SER A 270 3.81 -7.76 -17.06
CA SER A 270 5.10 -7.77 -17.75
C SER A 270 5.32 -9.00 -18.67
N GLY A 271 4.26 -9.51 -19.29
CA GLY A 271 4.32 -10.67 -20.17
C GLY A 271 4.31 -12.01 -19.43
N LEU A 272 4.28 -12.03 -18.11
CA LEU A 272 4.14 -13.21 -17.26
C LEU A 272 2.71 -13.34 -16.74
N GLU A 273 2.31 -14.56 -16.39
CA GLU A 273 1.04 -14.84 -15.73
C GLU A 273 1.33 -15.32 -14.30
N PHE A 274 0.69 -14.66 -13.32
CA PHE A 274 0.88 -14.95 -11.90
C PHE A 274 -0.34 -15.65 -11.31
N LEU A 275 -0.08 -16.71 -10.57
CA LEU A 275 -1.02 -17.39 -9.70
C LEU A 275 -0.95 -16.73 -8.32
N ILE A 276 -2.09 -16.23 -7.84
CA ILE A 276 -2.17 -15.42 -6.63
C ILE A 276 -3.09 -16.11 -5.62
N SER A 277 -2.51 -16.61 -4.55
CA SER A 277 -3.26 -17.20 -3.44
C SER A 277 -4.11 -16.14 -2.69
N PRO A 278 -5.21 -16.51 -2.01
CA PRO A 278 -6.15 -15.55 -1.40
C PRO A 278 -5.51 -14.54 -0.44
N GLU A 279 -4.52 -14.96 0.33
CA GLU A 279 -3.82 -14.10 1.30
C GLU A 279 -2.50 -13.53 0.78
N ALA A 280 -2.05 -13.95 -0.40
CA ALA A 280 -0.79 -13.47 -0.98
C ALA A 280 -0.84 -11.96 -1.24
N PHE A 281 0.28 -11.29 -0.97
CA PHE A 281 0.47 -9.91 -1.38
C PHE A 281 0.71 -9.84 -2.89
N PHE A 282 -0.01 -8.96 -3.54
CA PHE A 282 0.21 -8.54 -4.92
C PHE A 282 -0.14 -7.05 -5.00
N GLN A 283 0.60 -6.27 -5.76
CA GLN A 283 0.35 -4.83 -5.90
C GLN A 283 -1.08 -4.56 -6.36
N THR A 284 -1.78 -3.67 -5.67
CA THR A 284 -3.22 -3.49 -5.83
C THR A 284 -3.64 -2.64 -7.04
N ASN A 285 -2.68 -2.25 -7.89
CA ASN A 285 -2.86 -1.56 -9.17
C ASN A 285 -1.97 -2.24 -10.19
N THR A 286 -2.53 -3.13 -11.00
CA THR A 286 -1.79 -3.98 -11.95
C THR A 286 -1.04 -3.15 -12.98
N GLU A 287 -1.69 -2.14 -13.57
CA GLU A 287 -1.12 -1.30 -14.61
C GLU A 287 0.09 -0.52 -14.10
N MET A 288 -0.03 -0.01 -12.87
CA MET A 288 1.06 0.76 -12.27
C MET A 288 2.15 -0.14 -11.66
N ALA A 289 1.82 -1.35 -11.21
CA ALA A 289 2.81 -2.35 -10.81
C ALA A 289 3.74 -2.69 -11.98
N GLU A 290 3.20 -2.86 -13.18
CA GLU A 290 4.01 -3.08 -14.39
C GLU A 290 4.94 -1.90 -14.69
N ARG A 291 4.46 -0.66 -14.55
CA ARG A 291 5.30 0.54 -14.71
C ARG A 291 6.37 0.63 -13.62
N LEU A 292 6.01 0.37 -12.37
CA LEU A 292 6.94 0.37 -11.24
C LEU A 292 8.08 -0.64 -11.45
N TYR A 293 7.72 -1.87 -11.83
CA TYR A 293 8.70 -2.92 -12.11
C TYR A 293 9.50 -2.66 -13.39
N GLY A 294 8.89 -1.98 -14.37
CA GLY A 294 9.59 -1.46 -15.55
C GLY A 294 10.68 -0.45 -15.17
N VAL A 295 10.39 0.47 -14.24
CA VAL A 295 11.38 1.41 -13.70
C VAL A 295 12.46 0.66 -12.94
N ALA A 296 12.10 -0.32 -12.09
CA ALA A 296 13.09 -1.13 -11.37
C ALA A 296 14.00 -1.91 -12.33
N ALA A 297 13.46 -2.47 -13.42
CA ALA A 297 14.22 -3.18 -14.45
C ALA A 297 15.15 -2.24 -15.23
N GLU A 298 14.69 -1.02 -15.56
CA GLU A 298 15.53 0.02 -16.19
C GLU A 298 16.73 0.38 -15.30
N LEU A 299 16.45 0.66 -13.99
CA LEU A 299 17.48 1.07 -13.05
C LEU A 299 18.42 -0.09 -12.67
N ALA A 300 17.97 -1.34 -12.73
CA ALA A 300 18.82 -2.50 -12.51
C ALA A 300 19.89 -2.67 -13.60
N GLN A 301 19.67 -2.13 -14.82
CA GLN A 301 20.64 -2.12 -15.94
C GLN A 301 21.23 -3.51 -16.24
N LEU A 302 20.39 -4.53 -16.26
CA LEU A 302 20.81 -5.92 -16.46
C LEU A 302 21.21 -6.17 -17.92
N ARG A 303 22.28 -6.98 -18.11
CA ARG A 303 22.86 -7.34 -19.41
C ARG A 303 22.86 -8.85 -19.68
N GLY A 304 22.25 -9.64 -18.80
CA GLY A 304 22.19 -11.11 -18.90
C GLY A 304 23.31 -11.84 -18.15
N THR A 305 24.25 -11.14 -17.57
CA THR A 305 25.41 -11.73 -16.87
C THR A 305 25.32 -11.60 -15.34
N GLU A 306 24.39 -10.80 -14.86
CA GLU A 306 24.29 -10.43 -13.46
C GLU A 306 23.51 -11.49 -12.66
N ARG A 307 23.97 -11.72 -11.42
CA ARG A 307 23.23 -12.36 -10.36
C ARG A 307 22.43 -11.30 -9.60
N VAL A 308 21.13 -11.49 -9.54
CA VAL A 308 20.21 -10.59 -8.84
C VAL A 308 19.73 -11.26 -7.56
N PHE A 309 19.83 -10.56 -6.43
CA PHE A 309 19.10 -10.93 -5.22
C PHE A 309 17.86 -10.06 -5.10
N ASP A 310 16.68 -10.68 -5.04
CA ASP A 310 15.37 -10.05 -4.83
C ASP A 310 14.96 -10.25 -3.36
N LEU A 311 15.11 -9.22 -2.55
CA LEU A 311 14.85 -9.28 -1.11
C LEU A 311 13.46 -8.73 -0.80
N TYR A 312 12.69 -9.45 0.00
CA TYR A 312 11.26 -9.26 0.20
C TYR A 312 10.48 -9.62 -1.06
N CYS A 313 10.83 -10.73 -1.70
CA CYS A 313 10.35 -11.05 -3.05
C CYS A 313 8.85 -11.38 -3.15
N GLY A 314 8.15 -11.61 -2.02
CA GLY A 314 6.76 -12.02 -2.02
C GLY A 314 6.52 -13.25 -2.89
N ILE A 315 5.56 -13.18 -3.80
CA ILE A 315 5.26 -14.24 -4.78
C ILE A 315 6.18 -14.19 -6.02
N GLY A 316 7.31 -13.49 -5.93
CA GLY A 316 8.35 -13.45 -6.96
C GLY A 316 8.13 -12.43 -8.08
N THR A 317 7.22 -11.46 -7.92
CA THR A 317 6.81 -10.57 -9.03
C THR A 317 7.95 -9.76 -9.64
N ILE A 318 8.80 -9.13 -8.82
CA ILE A 318 9.94 -8.35 -9.33
C ILE A 318 11.01 -9.28 -9.90
N GLY A 319 11.43 -10.27 -9.13
CA GLY A 319 12.48 -11.19 -9.52
C GLY A 319 12.18 -11.92 -10.83
N LEU A 320 10.97 -12.44 -11.00
CA LEU A 320 10.55 -13.11 -12.23
C LEU A 320 10.51 -12.16 -13.43
N THR A 321 10.07 -10.92 -13.24
CA THR A 321 10.10 -9.89 -14.29
C THR A 321 11.53 -9.58 -14.75
N LEU A 322 12.51 -9.66 -13.84
CA LEU A 322 13.94 -9.42 -14.13
C LEU A 322 14.65 -10.64 -14.73
N ALA A 323 14.13 -11.84 -14.52
CA ALA A 323 14.82 -13.10 -14.83
C ALA A 323 15.26 -13.22 -16.30
N ALA A 324 14.44 -12.75 -17.26
CA ALA A 324 14.77 -12.78 -18.67
C ALA A 324 16.03 -11.97 -19.06
N ARG A 325 16.46 -11.06 -18.17
CA ARG A 325 17.62 -10.16 -18.36
C ARG A 325 18.74 -10.41 -17.36
N ALA A 326 18.62 -11.43 -16.51
CA ALA A 326 19.59 -11.82 -15.50
C ALA A 326 20.23 -13.17 -15.84
N ARG A 327 21.46 -13.43 -15.38
CA ARG A 327 22.04 -14.77 -15.38
C ARG A 327 21.24 -15.68 -14.43
N GLU A 328 20.93 -15.19 -13.25
CA GLU A 328 20.11 -15.87 -12.25
C GLU A 328 19.47 -14.86 -11.30
N VAL A 329 18.33 -15.24 -10.76
CA VAL A 329 17.62 -14.51 -9.71
C VAL A 329 17.51 -15.39 -8.46
N ILE A 330 17.79 -14.80 -7.30
CA ILE A 330 17.63 -15.46 -5.99
C ILE A 330 16.71 -14.61 -5.14
N GLY A 331 15.48 -15.09 -4.92
CA GLY A 331 14.47 -14.42 -4.10
C GLY A 331 14.53 -14.90 -2.65
N VAL A 332 14.34 -13.97 -1.71
CA VAL A 332 14.23 -14.24 -0.27
C VAL A 332 12.99 -13.58 0.31
N GLU A 333 12.16 -14.38 0.97
CA GLU A 333 10.93 -13.94 1.61
C GLU A 333 10.75 -14.70 2.93
N ILE A 334 10.21 -14.03 3.96
CA ILE A 334 10.00 -14.66 5.27
C ILE A 334 8.69 -15.47 5.33
N VAL A 335 7.73 -15.16 4.45
CA VAL A 335 6.42 -15.80 4.40
C VAL A 335 6.48 -17.05 3.53
N GLU A 336 6.57 -18.22 4.16
CA GLU A 336 6.69 -19.51 3.44
C GLU A 336 5.63 -19.75 2.36
N PRO A 337 4.32 -19.47 2.58
CA PRO A 337 3.31 -19.59 1.53
C PRO A 337 3.59 -18.69 0.30
N ALA A 338 4.12 -17.50 0.51
CA ALA A 338 4.48 -16.61 -0.60
C ALA A 338 5.67 -17.15 -1.41
N VAL A 339 6.63 -17.80 -0.74
CA VAL A 339 7.74 -18.51 -1.42
C VAL A 339 7.22 -19.69 -2.23
N ALA A 340 6.26 -20.44 -1.70
CA ALA A 340 5.62 -21.53 -2.46
C ALA A 340 4.94 -21.00 -3.74
N ASP A 341 4.18 -19.90 -3.62
CA ASP A 341 3.59 -19.21 -4.79
C ASP A 341 4.69 -18.72 -5.76
N ALA A 342 5.82 -18.18 -5.28
CA ALA A 342 6.92 -17.73 -6.13
C ALA A 342 7.55 -18.88 -6.93
N ILE A 343 7.75 -20.03 -6.31
CA ILE A 343 8.26 -21.26 -6.97
C ILE A 343 7.26 -21.76 -8.01
N GLU A 344 5.96 -21.74 -7.69
CA GLU A 344 4.92 -22.15 -8.61
C GLU A 344 4.83 -21.17 -9.79
N ASN A 345 4.89 -19.87 -9.55
CA ASN A 345 4.91 -18.83 -10.58
C ASN A 345 6.12 -18.95 -11.51
N ALA A 346 7.29 -19.29 -10.97
CA ALA A 346 8.48 -19.55 -11.79
C ALA A 346 8.26 -20.74 -12.75
N ARG A 347 7.70 -21.84 -12.22
CA ARG A 347 7.39 -23.03 -13.01
C ARG A 347 6.32 -22.76 -14.06
N PHE A 348 5.27 -22.07 -13.67
CA PHE A 348 4.14 -21.76 -14.53
C PHE A 348 4.54 -20.89 -15.75
N ASN A 349 5.59 -20.07 -15.59
CA ASN A 349 6.13 -19.21 -16.63
C ASN A 349 7.40 -19.75 -17.29
N ASP A 350 7.79 -21.00 -17.05
CA ASP A 350 9.02 -21.61 -17.58
C ASP A 350 10.30 -20.82 -17.24
N VAL A 351 10.32 -20.12 -16.10
CA VAL A 351 11.49 -19.36 -15.64
C VAL A 351 12.43 -20.29 -14.88
N LEU A 352 13.50 -20.75 -15.54
CA LEU A 352 14.40 -21.76 -15.02
C LEU A 352 15.60 -21.20 -14.22
N ASN A 353 15.86 -19.91 -14.36
CA ASN A 353 17.00 -19.24 -13.73
C ASN A 353 16.61 -18.41 -12.49
N ALA A 354 15.43 -18.67 -11.90
CA ALA A 354 15.00 -18.09 -10.64
C ALA A 354 14.86 -19.17 -9.56
N ARG A 355 15.33 -18.85 -8.35
CA ARG A 355 15.20 -19.70 -7.16
C ARG A 355 14.72 -18.87 -5.99
N PHE A 356 13.84 -19.41 -5.16
CA PHE A 356 13.24 -18.70 -4.03
C PHE A 356 13.45 -19.48 -2.72
N TYR A 357 13.75 -18.73 -1.66
CA TYR A 357 14.08 -19.26 -0.34
C TYR A 357 13.21 -18.59 0.74
N ALA A 358 12.61 -19.42 1.58
CA ALA A 358 11.92 -18.94 2.78
C ALA A 358 12.95 -18.66 3.87
N GLY A 359 12.96 -17.44 4.40
CA GLY A 359 13.86 -17.10 5.48
C GLY A 359 13.95 -15.60 5.80
N ASP A 360 14.47 -15.35 7.00
CA ASP A 360 14.78 -14.00 7.42
C ASP A 360 16.05 -13.50 6.72
N ILE A 361 15.94 -12.45 5.95
CA ILE A 361 17.05 -11.82 5.18
C ILE A 361 18.26 -11.56 6.08
N ARG A 362 18.06 -11.18 7.35
CA ARG A 362 19.14 -10.92 8.32
C ARG A 362 20.04 -12.13 8.57
N LEU A 363 19.49 -13.32 8.39
CA LEU A 363 20.16 -14.61 8.59
C LEU A 363 20.56 -15.23 7.26
N ALA A 364 19.64 -15.34 6.31
CA ALA A 364 19.80 -16.02 5.03
C ALA A 364 20.88 -15.41 4.11
N MET A 365 21.08 -14.09 4.13
CA MET A 365 21.99 -13.41 3.21
C MET A 365 23.42 -13.94 3.21
N ARG A 366 23.98 -14.30 4.37
CA ARG A 366 25.36 -14.78 4.45
C ARG A 366 25.50 -16.18 3.84
N ASP A 367 24.55 -17.03 4.14
CA ASP A 367 24.54 -18.42 3.64
C ASP A 367 24.33 -18.42 2.12
N LEU A 368 23.42 -17.58 1.61
CA LEU A 368 23.20 -17.41 0.18
C LEU A 368 24.42 -16.86 -0.54
N VAL A 369 25.12 -15.89 0.04
CA VAL A 369 26.39 -15.39 -0.53
C VAL A 369 27.47 -16.46 -0.51
N ALA A 370 27.53 -17.29 0.52
CA ALA A 370 28.48 -18.39 0.60
C ALA A 370 28.18 -19.50 -0.42
N GLU A 371 26.90 -19.82 -0.63
CA GLU A 371 26.44 -20.90 -1.53
C GLU A 371 26.45 -20.46 -3.00
N ALA A 372 25.80 -19.34 -3.30
CA ALA A 372 25.57 -18.89 -4.66
C ALA A 372 26.62 -17.85 -5.14
N GLY A 373 27.40 -17.26 -4.23
CA GLY A 373 28.29 -16.15 -4.50
C GLY A 373 27.62 -14.78 -4.35
N ARG A 374 28.43 -13.71 -4.47
CA ARG A 374 27.93 -12.33 -4.30
C ARG A 374 26.95 -11.94 -5.39
N PRO A 375 25.90 -11.18 -5.05
CA PRO A 375 25.04 -10.55 -6.05
C PRO A 375 25.74 -9.40 -6.75
N ASP A 376 25.49 -9.26 -8.04
CA ASP A 376 25.87 -8.05 -8.81
C ASP A 376 24.86 -6.94 -8.56
N VAL A 377 23.59 -7.30 -8.43
CA VAL A 377 22.48 -6.39 -8.17
C VAL A 377 21.65 -6.92 -7.01
N VAL A 378 21.29 -6.04 -6.09
CA VAL A 378 20.28 -6.31 -5.05
C VAL A 378 19.06 -5.45 -5.35
N VAL A 379 17.89 -6.06 -5.46
CA VAL A 379 16.59 -5.39 -5.49
C VAL A 379 15.94 -5.57 -4.15
N VAL A 380 15.34 -4.50 -3.60
CA VAL A 380 14.60 -4.55 -2.35
C VAL A 380 13.26 -3.85 -2.50
N ASP A 381 12.19 -4.47 -1.98
CA ASP A 381 10.84 -3.88 -1.86
C ASP A 381 10.33 -4.10 -0.42
N PRO A 382 10.88 -3.38 0.57
CA PRO A 382 10.57 -3.60 1.97
C PRO A 382 9.20 -3.04 2.35
N PRO A 383 8.62 -3.49 3.48
CA PRO A 383 7.41 -2.89 4.03
C PRO A 383 7.62 -1.41 4.40
N ARG A 384 6.53 -0.70 4.71
CA ARG A 384 6.51 0.75 5.04
C ARG A 384 7.52 1.21 6.09
N ALA A 385 7.96 0.33 6.95
CA ALA A 385 8.99 0.63 7.98
C ALA A 385 10.41 0.77 7.39
N GLY A 386 10.62 0.45 6.10
CA GLY A 386 11.92 0.42 5.46
C GLY A 386 12.77 -0.76 5.89
N LEU A 387 14.06 -0.70 5.56
CA LEU A 387 15.03 -1.73 5.94
C LEU A 387 15.52 -1.52 7.39
N SER A 388 15.58 -2.61 8.15
CA SER A 388 16.27 -2.55 9.44
C SER A 388 17.79 -2.36 9.24
N GLN A 389 18.46 -1.76 10.21
CA GLN A 389 19.92 -1.57 10.18
C GLN A 389 20.69 -2.88 9.95
N LYS A 390 20.14 -4.02 10.44
CA LYS A 390 20.75 -5.33 10.22
C LYS A 390 20.66 -5.76 8.75
N VAL A 391 19.52 -5.50 8.08
CA VAL A 391 19.38 -5.81 6.64
C VAL A 391 20.29 -4.91 5.81
N VAL A 392 20.32 -3.59 6.07
CA VAL A 392 21.22 -2.67 5.38
C VAL A 392 22.67 -3.17 5.51
N ARG A 393 23.11 -3.53 6.71
CA ARG A 393 24.45 -4.09 6.92
C ARG A 393 24.69 -5.37 6.11
N ARG A 394 23.71 -6.29 6.00
CA ARG A 394 23.86 -7.51 5.19
C ARG A 394 24.01 -7.24 3.70
N ILE A 395 23.25 -6.28 3.19
CA ILE A 395 23.38 -5.82 1.80
C ILE A 395 24.79 -5.24 1.57
N LEU A 396 25.25 -4.39 2.47
CA LEU A 396 26.59 -3.79 2.38
C LEU A 396 27.74 -4.82 2.50
N GLU A 397 27.59 -5.86 3.34
CA GLU A 397 28.53 -6.99 3.44
C GLU A 397 28.59 -7.81 2.14
N ALA A 398 27.48 -7.96 1.42
CA ALA A 398 27.43 -8.65 0.15
C ALA A 398 28.07 -7.85 -1.00
N GLN A 399 28.22 -6.53 -0.85
CA GLN A 399 28.90 -5.62 -1.77
C GLN A 399 28.37 -5.65 -3.22
N PRO A 400 27.06 -5.58 -3.47
CA PRO A 400 26.56 -5.50 -4.84
C PRO A 400 27.11 -4.25 -5.55
N SER A 401 27.25 -4.31 -6.86
CA SER A 401 27.60 -3.11 -7.65
C SER A 401 26.45 -2.12 -7.73
N ARG A 402 25.21 -2.62 -7.64
CA ARG A 402 23.99 -1.81 -7.72
C ARG A 402 22.96 -2.27 -6.70
N ILE A 403 22.24 -1.31 -6.11
CA ILE A 403 21.08 -1.55 -5.26
C ILE A 403 19.92 -0.80 -5.89
N VAL A 404 18.85 -1.50 -6.22
CA VAL A 404 17.58 -0.95 -6.67
C VAL A 404 16.59 -1.03 -5.51
N TYR A 405 16.22 0.13 -4.97
CA TYR A 405 15.35 0.21 -3.82
C TYR A 405 13.96 0.70 -4.26
N VAL A 406 12.98 -0.18 -4.25
CA VAL A 406 11.56 0.15 -4.40
C VAL A 406 11.02 0.54 -3.03
N SER A 407 10.29 1.65 -2.93
CA SER A 407 9.84 2.15 -1.63
C SER A 407 8.48 2.82 -1.69
N CYS A 408 7.58 2.36 -0.84
CA CYS A 408 6.29 3.00 -0.60
C CYS A 408 6.34 4.12 0.47
N ASN A 409 7.54 4.45 0.98
CA ASN A 409 7.71 5.47 2.02
C ASN A 409 9.06 6.17 1.89
N PRO A 410 9.12 7.34 1.25
CA PRO A 410 10.37 8.08 1.08
C PRO A 410 11.02 8.51 2.40
N THR A 411 10.24 8.64 3.48
CA THR A 411 10.79 9.04 4.80
C THR A 411 11.58 7.91 5.46
N THR A 412 11.39 6.66 5.07
CA THR A 412 12.18 5.50 5.52
C THR A 412 13.25 5.11 4.50
N LEU A 413 13.03 5.35 3.22
CA LEU A 413 14.06 5.23 2.20
C LEU A 413 15.24 6.17 2.49
N ALA A 414 14.96 7.43 2.80
CA ALA A 414 15.97 8.47 2.98
C ALA A 414 17.07 8.09 3.99
N PRO A 415 16.78 7.68 5.24
CA PRO A 415 17.82 7.26 6.18
C PRO A 415 18.50 5.94 5.78
N ASN A 416 17.82 5.02 5.09
CA ASN A 416 18.45 3.80 4.58
C ASN A 416 19.45 4.12 3.45
N ALA A 417 19.06 4.98 2.51
CA ALA A 417 19.95 5.44 1.45
C ALA A 417 21.15 6.20 2.00
N ALA A 418 20.97 7.06 3.00
CA ALA A 418 22.07 7.76 3.68
C ALA A 418 23.11 6.79 4.26
N GLN A 419 22.67 5.72 4.94
CA GLN A 419 23.58 4.69 5.45
C GLN A 419 24.36 3.97 4.34
N MET A 420 23.73 3.75 3.17
CA MET A 420 24.39 3.15 2.02
C MET A 420 25.41 4.11 1.40
N VAL A 421 25.08 5.40 1.34
CA VAL A 421 26.00 6.45 0.85
C VAL A 421 27.20 6.60 1.78
N GLU A 422 27.01 6.60 3.10
CA GLU A 422 28.09 6.59 4.10
C GLU A 422 29.01 5.37 3.94
N ALA A 423 28.49 4.25 3.43
CA ALA A 423 29.26 3.03 3.15
C ALA A 423 29.92 3.01 1.76
N GLY A 424 29.90 4.11 1.02
CA GLY A 424 30.58 4.28 -0.27
C GLY A 424 29.75 4.01 -1.51
N TYR A 425 28.42 4.00 -1.40
CA TYR A 425 27.53 4.04 -2.56
C TYR A 425 27.20 5.49 -2.93
N ALA A 426 26.86 5.72 -4.19
CA ALA A 426 26.27 6.97 -4.67
C ALA A 426 24.77 6.75 -4.93
N LEU A 427 23.90 7.61 -4.39
CA LEU A 427 22.52 7.69 -4.85
C LEU A 427 22.53 8.43 -6.18
N GLU A 428 22.21 7.77 -7.28
CA GLU A 428 22.29 8.38 -8.61
C GLU A 428 20.95 8.91 -9.10
N ARG A 429 19.92 8.07 -9.04
CA ARG A 429 18.62 8.38 -9.65
C ARG A 429 17.50 7.95 -8.70
N VAL A 430 16.45 8.77 -8.65
CA VAL A 430 15.20 8.42 -7.96
C VAL A 430 14.04 8.78 -8.86
N ARG A 431 13.17 7.81 -9.15
CA ARG A 431 11.97 8.02 -9.96
C ARG A 431 10.72 7.74 -9.14
N PRO A 432 9.90 8.76 -8.83
CA PRO A 432 8.60 8.58 -8.20
C PRO A 432 7.60 7.91 -9.17
N VAL A 433 6.66 7.11 -8.63
CA VAL A 433 5.61 6.42 -9.38
C VAL A 433 4.29 6.55 -8.64
N ASP A 434 3.25 7.08 -9.28
CA ASP A 434 1.93 7.21 -8.67
C ASP A 434 1.13 5.91 -8.78
N MET A 435 1.38 4.99 -7.84
CA MET A 435 0.63 3.73 -7.71
C MET A 435 -0.81 3.92 -7.25
N PHE A 436 -1.07 5.00 -6.48
CA PHE A 436 -2.31 5.18 -5.73
C PHE A 436 -2.87 6.60 -5.93
N PRO A 437 -3.37 6.93 -7.13
CA PRO A 437 -4.03 8.23 -7.35
C PRO A 437 -5.19 8.44 -6.37
N GLN A 438 -5.54 9.71 -6.14
CA GLN A 438 -6.54 10.16 -5.16
C GLN A 438 -6.16 9.90 -3.69
N THR A 439 -4.94 9.44 -3.43
CA THR A 439 -4.43 9.17 -2.08
C THR A 439 -3.07 9.83 -1.85
N PRO A 440 -2.63 10.03 -0.60
CA PRO A 440 -1.30 10.57 -0.29
C PRO A 440 -0.16 9.57 -0.49
N HIS A 441 -0.46 8.34 -0.89
CA HIS A 441 0.56 7.31 -1.04
C HIS A 441 1.37 7.55 -2.30
N ILE A 442 2.68 7.32 -2.20
CA ILE A 442 3.64 7.43 -3.28
C ILE A 442 4.61 6.25 -3.24
N GLU A 443 4.92 5.72 -4.41
CA GLU A 443 6.02 4.79 -4.60
C GLU A 443 7.19 5.53 -5.25
N CYS A 444 8.39 5.08 -5.00
CA CYS A 444 9.57 5.52 -5.75
C CYS A 444 10.58 4.39 -5.89
N VAL A 445 11.38 4.47 -6.95
CA VAL A 445 12.50 3.54 -7.19
C VAL A 445 13.78 4.34 -7.17
N ALA A 446 14.72 3.93 -6.33
CA ALA A 446 16.02 4.56 -6.20
C ALA A 446 17.14 3.61 -6.69
N LEU A 447 18.10 4.16 -7.42
CA LEU A 447 19.32 3.47 -7.82
C LEU A 447 20.49 3.98 -6.98
N LEU A 448 21.15 3.06 -6.27
CA LEU A 448 22.43 3.32 -5.63
C LEU A 448 23.49 2.44 -6.31
N THR A 449 24.63 3.06 -6.65
CA THR A 449 25.76 2.37 -7.28
C THR A 449 27.01 2.47 -6.43
N ARG A 450 27.85 1.46 -6.55
CA ARG A 450 29.16 1.45 -5.93
C ARG A 450 30.23 1.72 -7.00
N GLY A 451 31.03 2.74 -6.77
CA GLY A 451 32.17 3.07 -7.64
C GLY A 451 33.29 2.04 -7.58
#